data_98d8203d0ad7e4cf9885cddc62f3cbab
#
_entry.id   98d8203d0ad7e4cf9885cddc62f3cbab
#
_cell.length_a   1.000
_cell.length_b   1.000
_cell.length_c   1.000
_cell.angle_alpha   90.00
_cell.angle_beta   90.00
_cell.angle_gamma   90.00
#
_symmetry.space_group_name_H-M   'P 1'
#
loop_
_entity.id
_entity.type
_entity.pdbx_description
1 polymer ?
#
loop_
_entity_poly.entity_id
_entity_poly.type
_entity_poly.pdbx_seq_one_letter_code
_entity_poly.pdbx_strand_id
1 'polypeptide(L)'
;MFFPNKHLFVHIPKTGGTSLEHAICQQYFEQQDHNQIERLSYEQYTVHGHFKEKIKGQGGHPHSFISEYDEYLDIDDYVKFAVLRNPFDQLISLYNQLRKQSDIPSLDYFILGDKNLTMKNVDHYIDQYKFTHIDHQLRIDKVFVFDRYYEAQDFVEDRFGVKIDREKRLWKTEYTGEDLSTEAKIHFESLYHQ
;
A
#
# COMPACT_ATOMS: atom_id res chain seq x y z
N MET A 1 -2.38 8.45 1.35
CA MET A 1 -2.33 9.27 2.57
C MET A 1 -1.86 10.67 2.23
N PHE A 2 -2.56 11.71 2.64
CA PHE A 2 -2.19 13.11 2.45
C PHE A 2 -1.41 13.65 3.63
N PHE A 3 -0.40 14.48 3.32
CA PHE A 3 0.40 15.14 4.32
C PHE A 3 0.29 16.67 4.20
N PRO A 4 0.42 17.42 5.32
CA PRO A 4 0.23 18.88 5.33
C PRO A 4 1.19 19.65 4.42
N ASN A 5 2.38 19.09 4.15
CA ASN A 5 3.40 19.69 3.28
C ASN A 5 3.18 19.42 1.78
N LYS A 6 1.92 19.20 1.37
CA LYS A 6 1.56 18.91 -0.03
C LYS A 6 2.21 17.64 -0.59
N HIS A 7 2.33 16.59 0.21
CA HIS A 7 2.73 15.28 -0.25
C HIS A 7 1.54 14.32 -0.18
N LEU A 8 1.45 13.43 -1.18
CA LEU A 8 0.49 12.34 -1.25
C LEU A 8 1.24 11.02 -1.37
N PHE A 9 1.16 10.21 -0.33
CA PHE A 9 1.61 8.82 -0.41
C PHE A 9 0.48 7.94 -0.92
N VAL A 10 0.67 7.35 -2.09
CA VAL A 10 -0.24 6.34 -2.62
C VAL A 10 0.19 4.99 -2.07
N HIS A 11 -0.56 4.53 -1.08
CA HIS A 11 -0.22 3.30 -0.35
C HIS A 11 -0.71 2.08 -1.11
N ILE A 12 0.16 1.50 -1.90
CA ILE A 12 -0.07 0.22 -2.57
C ILE A 12 0.05 -0.91 -1.54
N PRO A 13 -0.93 -1.83 -1.45
CA PRO A 13 -0.88 -2.91 -0.50
C PRO A 13 0.37 -3.80 -0.66
N LYS A 14 0.92 -4.25 0.46
CA LYS A 14 2.03 -5.21 0.51
C LYS A 14 3.36 -4.74 -0.09
N THR A 15 3.54 -3.43 -0.26
CA THR A 15 4.79 -2.79 -0.71
C THR A 15 5.58 -2.12 0.42
N GLY A 16 5.25 -2.40 1.68
CA GLY A 16 5.92 -1.83 2.85
C GLY A 16 5.36 -0.48 3.31
N GLY A 17 4.29 0.03 2.69
CA GLY A 17 3.70 1.34 2.98
C GLY A 17 3.32 1.55 4.43
N THR A 18 2.82 0.52 5.12
CA THR A 18 2.47 0.61 6.55
C THR A 18 3.65 1.04 7.43
N SER A 19 4.88 0.59 7.12
CA SER A 19 6.06 0.98 7.89
C SER A 19 6.43 2.44 7.66
N LEU A 20 6.30 2.96 6.44
CA LEU A 20 6.51 4.37 6.12
C LEU A 20 5.46 5.25 6.80
N GLU A 21 4.19 4.89 6.65
CA GLU A 21 3.08 5.63 7.27
C GLU A 21 3.23 5.69 8.78
N HIS A 22 3.54 4.56 9.41
CA HIS A 22 3.72 4.52 10.85
C HIS A 22 4.87 5.42 11.31
N ALA A 23 6.01 5.39 10.60
CA ALA A 23 7.15 6.22 10.94
C ALA A 23 6.82 7.72 10.81
N ILE A 24 6.16 8.13 9.72
CA ILE A 24 5.75 9.51 9.51
C ILE A 24 4.73 9.93 10.59
N CYS A 25 3.67 9.15 10.78
CA CYS A 25 2.63 9.50 11.72
C CYS A 25 3.16 9.60 13.15
N GLN A 26 3.91 8.59 13.61
CA GLN A 26 4.43 8.56 14.98
C GLN A 26 5.25 9.81 15.28
N GLN A 27 6.20 10.18 14.43
CA GLN A 27 7.12 11.29 14.72
C GLN A 27 6.53 12.66 14.40
N TYR A 28 5.74 12.78 13.33
CA TYR A 28 5.11 14.06 12.98
C TYR A 28 4.16 14.53 14.07
N PHE A 29 3.49 13.61 14.76
CA PHE A 29 2.55 13.94 15.82
C PHE A 29 3.18 14.02 17.20
N GLU A 30 4.24 13.27 17.47
CA GLU A 30 5.05 13.45 18.68
C GLU A 30 5.62 14.88 18.77
N GLN A 31 5.84 15.53 17.64
CA GLN A 31 6.33 16.91 17.58
C GLN A 31 5.22 17.97 17.79
N GLN A 32 3.95 17.61 17.64
CA GLN A 32 2.87 18.60 17.64
C GLN A 32 2.02 18.70 18.92
N ASP A 33 1.85 17.67 19.69
CA ASP A 33 1.26 17.69 21.06
C ASP A 33 0.89 16.25 21.51
N HIS A 34 1.50 15.79 22.58
CA HIS A 34 1.24 14.46 23.17
C HIS A 34 -0.23 14.18 23.52
N ASN A 35 -1.01 15.24 23.79
CA ASN A 35 -2.43 15.08 24.17
C ASN A 35 -3.36 14.77 23.00
N GLN A 36 -2.92 14.93 21.76
CA GLN A 36 -3.73 14.60 20.57
C GLN A 36 -3.44 13.21 20.04
N ILE A 37 -2.26 12.64 20.32
CA ILE A 37 -1.80 11.36 19.76
C ILE A 37 -2.57 10.17 20.33
N GLU A 38 -2.88 10.17 21.62
CA GLU A 38 -3.65 9.08 22.24
C GLU A 38 -5.10 8.96 21.74
N ARG A 39 -5.61 10.00 21.08
CA ARG A 39 -7.00 10.03 20.59
C ARG A 39 -7.17 9.67 19.13
N LEU A 40 -6.10 9.58 18.39
CA LEU A 40 -6.17 9.37 16.95
C LEU A 40 -5.60 7.99 16.65
N SER A 41 -6.48 7.03 16.45
CA SER A 41 -6.09 5.72 15.97
C SER A 41 -5.44 5.85 14.58
N TYR A 42 -4.55 4.93 14.24
CA TYR A 42 -3.95 4.80 12.91
C TYR A 42 -4.97 5.01 11.76
N GLU A 43 -6.19 4.53 11.94
CA GLU A 43 -7.32 4.72 11.02
C GLU A 43 -7.78 6.18 10.87
N GLN A 44 -7.47 7.04 11.81
CA GLN A 44 -7.87 8.45 11.78
C GLN A 44 -6.85 9.34 11.08
N TYR A 45 -5.60 8.90 10.96
CA TYR A 45 -4.53 9.63 10.27
C TYR A 45 -4.37 9.27 8.81
N THR A 46 -4.68 8.04 8.42
CA THR A 46 -4.72 7.66 7.02
C THR A 46 -5.86 8.39 6.32
N VAL A 47 -5.56 9.47 5.59
CA VAL A 47 -6.51 10.21 4.70
C VAL A 47 -7.70 10.86 5.44
N HIS A 48 -7.91 10.59 6.72
CA HIS A 48 -9.23 10.57 7.31
C HIS A 48 -9.63 11.84 8.05
N GLY A 49 -8.76 12.81 8.26
CA GLY A 49 -9.18 14.05 8.90
C GLY A 49 -10.21 14.82 8.05
N HIS A 50 -9.92 15.00 6.76
CA HIS A 50 -10.81 15.73 5.83
C HIS A 50 -11.60 14.81 4.88
N PHE A 51 -11.12 13.62 4.60
CA PHE A 51 -11.72 12.70 3.64
C PHE A 51 -12.87 11.86 4.21
N LYS A 52 -12.79 11.48 5.48
CA LYS A 52 -13.87 10.69 6.11
C LYS A 52 -15.24 11.35 6.00
N GLU A 53 -15.30 12.67 5.99
CA GLU A 53 -16.58 13.39 5.86
C GLU A 53 -17.11 13.38 4.43
N LYS A 54 -16.25 13.38 3.42
CA LYS A 54 -16.66 13.35 2.01
C LYS A 54 -16.85 11.93 1.47
N ILE A 55 -16.09 10.95 1.97
CA ILE A 55 -16.16 9.54 1.53
C ILE A 55 -17.10 8.70 2.41
N LYS A 56 -17.79 9.28 3.36
CA LYS A 56 -18.73 8.59 4.29
C LYS A 56 -19.79 7.69 3.64
N GLY A 57 -19.92 7.73 2.33
CA GLY A 57 -20.80 6.83 1.58
C GLY A 57 -20.11 5.61 0.93
N GLN A 58 -18.79 5.59 0.77
CA GLN A 58 -18.08 4.58 -0.01
C GLN A 58 -16.89 3.92 0.72
N GLY A 59 -16.72 4.15 2.02
CA GLY A 59 -15.71 3.46 2.83
C GLY A 59 -14.29 3.71 2.31
N GLY A 60 -13.79 4.94 2.42
CA GLY A 60 -12.43 5.28 2.00
C GLY A 60 -11.41 4.27 2.55
N HIS A 61 -10.87 3.46 1.66
CA HIS A 61 -9.91 2.43 2.00
C HIS A 61 -8.51 3.07 2.09
N PRO A 62 -7.64 2.68 3.02
CA PRO A 62 -6.26 3.18 3.08
C PRO A 62 -5.48 2.93 1.79
N HIS A 63 -5.97 2.04 0.95
CA HIS A 63 -5.43 1.64 -0.34
C HIS A 63 -6.30 2.13 -1.50
N SER A 64 -6.58 3.44 -1.55
CA SER A 64 -7.30 4.04 -2.67
C SER A 64 -6.43 4.16 -3.92
N PHE A 65 -7.04 4.01 -5.09
CA PHE A 65 -6.40 4.26 -6.37
C PHE A 65 -6.12 5.76 -6.56
N ILE A 66 -5.14 6.08 -7.40
CA ILE A 66 -4.80 7.48 -7.68
C ILE A 66 -6.00 8.24 -8.28
N SER A 67 -6.84 7.58 -9.09
CA SER A 67 -8.06 8.15 -9.64
C SER A 67 -9.09 8.52 -8.57
N GLU A 68 -9.20 7.72 -7.51
CA GLU A 68 -10.10 8.03 -6.39
C GLU A 68 -9.64 9.27 -5.63
N TYR A 69 -8.31 9.49 -5.52
CA TYR A 69 -7.80 10.73 -4.95
C TYR A 69 -8.09 11.94 -5.85
N ASP A 70 -7.96 11.79 -7.16
CA ASP A 70 -8.18 12.85 -8.15
C ASP A 70 -9.65 13.31 -8.22
N GLU A 71 -10.60 12.41 -7.99
CA GLU A 71 -12.02 12.74 -7.92
C GLU A 71 -12.39 13.70 -6.78
N TYR A 72 -11.63 13.68 -5.69
CA TYR A 72 -11.97 14.40 -4.46
C TYR A 72 -11.08 15.59 -4.15
N LEU A 73 -9.90 15.64 -4.73
CA LEU A 73 -8.90 16.68 -4.50
C LEU A 73 -8.20 17.03 -5.80
N ASP A 74 -7.84 18.30 -5.93
CA ASP A 74 -6.84 18.73 -6.91
C ASP A 74 -5.46 18.21 -6.45
N ILE A 75 -5.11 16.99 -6.94
CA ILE A 75 -3.85 16.35 -6.59
C ILE A 75 -2.65 16.85 -7.39
N ASP A 76 -2.86 17.72 -8.37
CA ASP A 76 -1.77 18.26 -9.20
C ASP A 76 -0.81 19.13 -8.37
N ASP A 77 -1.32 19.77 -7.33
CA ASP A 77 -0.52 20.53 -6.36
C ASP A 77 0.30 19.66 -5.39
N TYR A 78 0.14 18.33 -5.42
CA TYR A 78 0.80 17.42 -4.49
C TYR A 78 1.99 16.73 -5.14
N VAL A 79 3.07 16.56 -4.38
CA VAL A 79 4.14 15.61 -4.73
C VAL A 79 3.66 14.21 -4.38
N LYS A 80 3.35 13.43 -5.42
CA LYS A 80 2.80 12.08 -5.30
C LYS A 80 3.93 11.06 -5.31
N PHE A 81 3.94 10.17 -4.32
CA PHE A 81 4.95 9.10 -4.28
C PHE A 81 4.33 7.75 -3.90
N ALA A 82 4.95 6.69 -4.40
CA ALA A 82 4.54 5.32 -4.16
C ALA A 82 5.75 4.38 -4.11
N VAL A 83 5.59 3.24 -3.45
CA VAL A 83 6.54 2.13 -3.51
C VAL A 83 5.91 1.00 -4.32
N LEU A 84 6.61 0.55 -5.36
CA LEU A 84 6.25 -0.62 -6.15
C LEU A 84 7.03 -1.84 -5.68
N ARG A 85 6.47 -3.01 -5.87
CA ARG A 85 7.10 -4.28 -5.56
C ARG A 85 6.97 -5.24 -6.72
N ASN A 86 7.89 -6.21 -6.83
CA ASN A 86 7.69 -7.31 -7.75
C ASN A 86 6.30 -7.92 -7.50
N PRO A 87 5.45 -8.05 -8.54
CA PRO A 87 4.07 -8.51 -8.35
C PRO A 87 3.96 -9.89 -7.71
N PHE A 88 4.88 -10.80 -8.02
CA PHE A 88 4.89 -12.12 -7.41
C PHE A 88 5.23 -12.06 -5.91
N ASP A 89 6.22 -11.26 -5.52
CA ASP A 89 6.56 -11.05 -4.11
C ASP A 89 5.44 -10.34 -3.35
N GLN A 90 4.70 -9.45 -4.03
CA GLN A 90 3.52 -8.82 -3.48
C GLN A 90 2.42 -9.85 -3.20
N LEU A 91 2.16 -10.74 -4.17
CA LEU A 91 1.20 -11.84 -4.05
C LEU A 91 1.54 -12.78 -2.89
N ILE A 92 2.80 -13.23 -2.80
CA ILE A 92 3.27 -14.07 -1.70
C ILE A 92 3.06 -13.37 -0.36
N SER A 93 3.36 -12.07 -0.28
CA SER A 93 3.15 -11.31 0.94
C SER A 93 1.68 -11.24 1.33
N LEU A 94 0.78 -11.13 0.36
CA LEU A 94 -0.66 -11.16 0.58
C LEU A 94 -1.13 -12.54 1.04
N TYR A 95 -0.73 -13.59 0.33
CA TYR A 95 -1.03 -14.98 0.71
C TYR A 95 -0.62 -15.27 2.15
N ASN A 96 0.61 -14.92 2.52
CA ASN A 96 1.12 -15.14 3.87
C ASN A 96 0.37 -14.35 4.95
N GLN A 97 -0.22 -13.21 4.62
CA GLN A 97 -1.10 -12.48 5.53
C GLN A 97 -2.44 -13.18 5.68
N LEU A 98 -3.06 -13.54 4.57
CA LEU A 98 -4.42 -14.08 4.57
C LEU A 98 -4.49 -15.49 5.16
N ARG A 99 -3.49 -16.35 4.92
CA ARG A 99 -3.44 -17.70 5.51
C ARG A 99 -3.34 -17.71 7.04
N LYS A 100 -2.95 -16.59 7.67
CA LYS A 100 -3.00 -16.45 9.14
C LYS A 100 -4.41 -16.22 9.67
N GLN A 101 -5.32 -15.80 8.81
CA GLN A 101 -6.70 -15.45 9.16
C GLN A 101 -7.73 -16.42 8.59
N SER A 102 -7.32 -17.21 7.59
CA SER A 102 -8.18 -18.14 6.84
C SER A 102 -7.41 -19.41 6.51
N ASP A 103 -8.12 -20.52 6.42
CA ASP A 103 -7.54 -21.81 6.02
C ASP A 103 -7.33 -21.83 4.48
N ILE A 104 -6.20 -21.33 4.04
CA ILE A 104 -5.76 -21.35 2.64
C ILE A 104 -4.70 -22.43 2.50
N PRO A 105 -4.98 -23.57 1.85
CA PRO A 105 -4.13 -24.76 1.89
C PRO A 105 -2.75 -24.58 1.28
N SER A 106 -2.65 -23.84 0.17
CA SER A 106 -1.39 -23.63 -0.55
C SER A 106 -1.39 -22.34 -1.37
N LEU A 107 -0.21 -21.92 -1.85
CA LEU A 107 -0.08 -20.79 -2.76
C LEU A 107 -0.75 -21.07 -4.11
N ASP A 108 -0.65 -22.30 -4.63
CA ASP A 108 -1.38 -22.72 -5.84
C ASP A 108 -2.90 -22.58 -5.68
N TYR A 109 -3.43 -23.06 -4.54
CA TYR A 109 -4.85 -22.89 -4.24
C TYR A 109 -5.25 -21.42 -4.18
N PHE A 110 -4.38 -20.57 -3.62
CA PHE A 110 -4.62 -19.13 -3.55
C PHE A 110 -4.66 -18.47 -4.93
N ILE A 111 -3.79 -18.90 -5.85
CA ILE A 111 -3.71 -18.36 -7.21
C ILE A 111 -4.83 -18.91 -8.10
N LEU A 112 -5.11 -20.22 -8.02
CA LEU A 112 -6.07 -20.92 -8.87
C LEU A 112 -7.46 -21.01 -8.27
N GLY A 113 -7.58 -20.72 -6.98
CA GLY A 113 -8.76 -20.99 -6.17
C GLY A 113 -10.01 -20.19 -6.57
N ASP A 114 -11.12 -20.64 -6.03
CA ASP A 114 -12.47 -20.17 -6.36
C ASP A 114 -12.58 -18.63 -6.30
N LYS A 115 -13.00 -18.05 -7.42
CA LYS A 115 -13.19 -16.61 -7.67
C LYS A 115 -13.96 -15.85 -6.58
N ASN A 116 -14.65 -16.56 -5.70
CA ASN A 116 -15.50 -15.93 -4.68
C ASN A 116 -14.78 -15.53 -3.38
N LEU A 117 -13.64 -16.16 -3.05
CA LEU A 117 -12.95 -15.91 -1.77
C LEU A 117 -11.67 -15.07 -1.91
N THR A 118 -10.98 -15.20 -3.04
CA THR A 118 -9.61 -14.69 -3.18
C THR A 118 -9.46 -13.67 -4.30
N MET A 119 -10.02 -13.91 -5.49
CA MET A 119 -9.73 -13.10 -6.67
C MET A 119 -10.31 -11.68 -6.64
N LYS A 120 -11.49 -11.44 -6.06
CA LYS A 120 -12.02 -10.07 -5.93
C LYS A 120 -11.12 -9.15 -5.10
N ASN A 121 -10.43 -9.73 -4.12
CA ASN A 121 -9.49 -8.99 -3.28
C ASN A 121 -8.08 -8.97 -3.88
N VAL A 122 -7.71 -10.02 -4.63
CA VAL A 122 -6.39 -10.14 -5.26
C VAL A 122 -6.24 -9.15 -6.42
N ASP A 123 -7.23 -9.03 -7.30
CA ASP A 123 -7.21 -8.05 -8.39
C ASP A 123 -7.06 -6.61 -7.86
N HIS A 124 -7.74 -6.30 -6.76
CA HIS A 124 -7.63 -4.98 -6.14
C HIS A 124 -6.23 -4.73 -5.54
N TYR A 125 -5.57 -5.78 -5.03
CA TYR A 125 -4.31 -5.63 -4.31
C TYR A 125 -3.05 -5.80 -5.17
N ILE A 126 -3.15 -6.44 -6.31
CA ILE A 126 -2.00 -6.75 -7.16
C ILE A 126 -1.79 -5.72 -8.27
N ASP A 127 -2.85 -5.16 -8.83
CA ASP A 127 -2.77 -4.22 -9.94
C ASP A 127 -2.20 -2.87 -9.51
N GLN A 128 -0.88 -2.81 -9.43
CA GLN A 128 -0.15 -1.60 -9.07
C GLN A 128 -0.34 -0.48 -10.10
N TYR A 129 -0.71 -0.82 -11.33
CA TYR A 129 -0.98 0.13 -12.40
C TYR A 129 -2.15 1.05 -12.04
N LYS A 130 -3.26 0.51 -11.51
CA LYS A 130 -4.42 1.30 -11.09
C LYS A 130 -4.10 2.27 -9.96
N PHE A 131 -3.12 1.94 -9.13
CA PHE A 131 -2.66 2.84 -8.07
C PHE A 131 -1.84 4.02 -8.59
N THR A 132 -1.31 3.92 -9.80
CA THR A 132 -0.28 4.86 -10.29
C THR A 132 -0.68 5.61 -11.54
N HIS A 133 -1.72 5.16 -12.27
CA HIS A 133 -2.12 5.72 -13.56
C HIS A 133 -3.59 6.17 -13.56
N ILE A 134 -3.86 7.24 -14.32
CA ILE A 134 -5.19 7.68 -14.71
C ILE A 134 -5.15 7.84 -16.24
N ASP A 135 -6.13 7.28 -16.95
CA ASP A 135 -6.23 7.34 -18.42
C ASP A 135 -4.89 6.98 -19.12
N HIS A 136 -4.26 5.89 -18.64
CA HIS A 136 -2.96 5.41 -19.13
C HIS A 136 -1.78 6.37 -18.90
N GLN A 137 -1.94 7.42 -18.12
CA GLN A 137 -0.88 8.35 -17.78
C GLN A 137 -0.38 8.11 -16.35
N LEU A 138 0.94 7.99 -16.20
CA LEU A 138 1.55 7.92 -14.86
C LEU A 138 1.30 9.22 -14.10
N ARG A 139 0.68 9.14 -12.95
CA ARG A 139 0.34 10.30 -12.09
C ARG A 139 1.18 10.35 -10.80
N ILE A 140 2.20 9.54 -10.70
CA ILE A 140 3.11 9.49 -9.55
C ILE A 140 4.42 10.22 -9.90
N ASP A 141 4.82 11.18 -9.08
CA ASP A 141 6.02 11.99 -9.31
C ASP A 141 7.30 11.28 -8.85
N LYS A 142 7.20 10.42 -7.83
CA LYS A 142 8.32 9.64 -7.29
C LYS A 142 7.91 8.19 -7.10
N VAL A 143 8.53 7.31 -7.88
CA VAL A 143 8.35 5.87 -7.78
C VAL A 143 9.60 5.26 -7.16
N PHE A 144 9.40 4.52 -6.07
CA PHE A 144 10.43 3.72 -5.43
C PHE A 144 10.16 2.24 -5.65
N VAL A 145 11.19 1.41 -5.67
CA VAL A 145 11.04 -0.03 -5.76
C VAL A 145 11.40 -0.69 -4.44
N PHE A 146 10.64 -1.71 -4.07
CA PHE A 146 10.78 -2.38 -2.77
C PHE A 146 12.16 -2.97 -2.53
N ASP A 147 12.85 -3.42 -3.58
CA ASP A 147 14.21 -3.96 -3.49
C ASP A 147 15.23 -2.89 -3.06
N ARG A 148 14.92 -1.64 -3.31
CA ARG A 148 15.67 -0.47 -2.85
C ARG A 148 14.83 0.39 -1.91
N TYR A 149 14.15 -0.25 -0.97
CA TYR A 149 13.22 0.40 -0.05
C TYR A 149 13.86 1.53 0.77
N TYR A 150 15.15 1.45 1.01
CA TYR A 150 15.91 2.51 1.68
C TYR A 150 15.81 3.87 0.97
N GLU A 151 15.64 3.90 -0.37
CA GLU A 151 15.48 5.16 -1.11
C GLU A 151 14.15 5.86 -0.75
N ALA A 152 13.09 5.08 -0.55
CA ALA A 152 11.82 5.61 -0.06
C ALA A 152 11.93 6.12 1.38
N GLN A 153 12.70 5.41 2.21
CA GLN A 153 12.95 5.83 3.59
C GLN A 153 13.77 7.14 3.63
N ASP A 154 14.85 7.25 2.83
CA ASP A 154 15.67 8.46 2.71
C ASP A 154 14.82 9.66 2.25
N PHE A 155 13.96 9.44 1.25
CA PHE A 155 13.04 10.48 0.76
C PHE A 155 12.09 10.95 1.86
N VAL A 156 11.52 10.02 2.62
CA VAL A 156 10.60 10.33 3.72
C VAL A 156 11.34 11.05 4.85
N GLU A 157 12.54 10.61 5.23
CA GLU A 157 13.35 11.28 6.23
C GLU A 157 13.67 12.73 5.84
N ASP A 158 14.06 12.95 4.57
CA ASP A 158 14.36 14.28 4.05
C ASP A 158 13.14 15.21 4.00
N ARG A 159 11.99 14.69 3.55
CA ARG A 159 10.78 15.49 3.30
C ARG A 159 9.94 15.77 4.54
N PHE A 160 9.97 14.87 5.49
CA PHE A 160 9.13 14.96 6.70
C PHE A 160 9.93 15.27 7.98
N GLY A 161 11.26 15.27 7.91
CA GLY A 161 12.11 15.51 9.08
C GLY A 161 12.02 14.40 10.13
N VAL A 162 11.57 13.22 9.73
CA VAL A 162 11.42 12.04 10.60
C VAL A 162 12.66 11.16 10.53
N LYS A 163 12.85 10.28 11.50
CA LYS A 163 13.88 9.23 11.47
C LYS A 163 13.22 7.87 11.41
N ILE A 164 13.63 7.05 10.45
CA ILE A 164 13.08 5.71 10.26
C ILE A 164 14.05 4.69 10.85
N ASP A 165 13.57 3.92 11.81
CA ASP A 165 14.29 2.74 12.28
C ASP A 165 14.24 1.64 11.19
N ARG A 166 15.35 1.52 10.47
CA ARG A 166 15.47 0.60 9.32
C ARG A 166 15.50 -0.87 9.71
N GLU A 167 15.81 -1.16 10.97
CA GLU A 167 15.79 -2.52 11.51
C GLU A 167 14.37 -2.95 11.91
N LYS A 168 13.53 -1.99 12.27
CA LYS A 168 12.14 -2.21 12.66
C LYS A 168 11.27 -2.45 11.44
N ARG A 169 11.17 -3.70 11.01
CA ARG A 169 10.23 -4.11 9.97
C ARG A 169 8.90 -4.48 10.60
N LEU A 170 7.92 -3.63 10.47
CA LEU A 170 6.53 -3.97 10.79
C LEU A 170 6.06 -5.01 9.75
N TRP A 171 5.51 -6.12 10.22
CA TRP A 171 4.92 -7.14 9.34
C TRP A 171 5.90 -7.84 8.37
N LYS A 172 7.08 -8.24 8.85
CA LYS A 172 7.96 -9.11 8.09
C LYS A 172 7.20 -10.40 7.73
N THR A 173 7.11 -10.68 6.44
CA THR A 173 6.50 -11.91 5.94
C THR A 173 7.62 -12.90 5.64
N GLU A 174 7.57 -14.08 6.25
CA GLU A 174 8.48 -15.15 5.89
C GLU A 174 8.04 -15.77 4.56
N TYR A 175 8.99 -15.93 3.65
CA TYR A 175 8.77 -16.66 2.40
C TYR A 175 8.64 -18.15 2.72
N THR A 176 7.59 -18.78 2.25
CA THR A 176 7.34 -20.20 2.54
C THR A 176 7.99 -21.16 1.56
N GLY A 177 8.65 -20.66 0.52
CA GLY A 177 9.40 -21.52 -0.42
C GLY A 177 8.54 -22.52 -1.20
N GLU A 178 7.23 -22.32 -1.27
CA GLU A 178 6.34 -23.19 -2.06
C GLU A 178 6.61 -22.98 -3.54
N ASP A 179 6.91 -24.04 -4.26
CA ASP A 179 6.99 -24.03 -5.71
C ASP A 179 5.60 -23.99 -6.32
N LEU A 180 5.38 -23.06 -7.27
CA LEU A 180 4.14 -23.01 -8.02
C LEU A 180 4.07 -24.13 -9.06
N SER A 181 2.90 -24.70 -9.23
CA SER A 181 2.58 -25.53 -10.39
C SER A 181 2.69 -24.71 -11.70
N THR A 182 2.86 -25.39 -12.80
CA THR A 182 2.89 -24.76 -14.13
C THR A 182 1.58 -24.01 -14.42
N GLU A 183 0.45 -24.57 -14.00
CA GLU A 183 -0.88 -23.97 -14.18
C GLU A 183 -0.99 -22.66 -13.40
N ALA A 184 -0.58 -22.64 -12.13
CA ALA A 184 -0.60 -21.43 -11.31
C ALA A 184 0.32 -20.33 -11.86
N LYS A 185 1.50 -20.69 -12.39
CA LYS A 185 2.40 -19.76 -13.07
C LYS A 185 1.76 -19.10 -14.28
N ILE A 186 1.20 -19.91 -15.18
CA ILE A 186 0.51 -19.43 -16.39
C ILE A 186 -0.66 -18.51 -16.01
N HIS A 187 -1.47 -18.93 -15.03
CA HIS A 187 -2.58 -18.12 -14.57
C HIS A 187 -2.12 -16.79 -14.00
N PHE A 188 -1.12 -16.80 -13.14
CA PHE A 188 -0.53 -15.57 -12.56
C PHE A 188 -0.02 -14.64 -13.66
N GLU A 189 0.77 -15.14 -14.61
CA GLU A 189 1.29 -14.35 -15.72
C GLU A 189 0.18 -13.73 -16.56
N SER A 190 -0.93 -14.44 -16.78
CA SER A 190 -2.07 -13.94 -17.54
C SER A 190 -2.76 -12.73 -16.91
N LEU A 191 -2.64 -12.55 -15.59
CA LEU A 191 -3.19 -11.40 -14.88
C LEU A 191 -2.42 -10.10 -15.13
N TYR A 192 -1.18 -10.18 -15.61
CA TYR A 192 -0.30 -9.02 -15.84
C TYR A 192 -0.10 -8.67 -17.31
N HIS A 193 -0.67 -9.43 -18.24
CA HIS A 193 -0.57 -9.17 -19.67
C HIS A 193 -1.85 -8.55 -20.27
N GLN A 194 -2.77 -8.10 -19.43
CA GLN A 194 -3.95 -7.31 -19.82
C GLN A 194 -3.66 -5.82 -19.67
#